data_637922fe12fec36d75b9b6507ff1a1fa
#
_entry.id   637922fe12fec36d75b9b6507ff1a1fa
#
_cell.length_a   1.000
_cell.length_b   1.000
_cell.length_c   1.000
_cell.angle_alpha   90.00
_cell.angle_beta   90.00
_cell.angle_gamma   90.00
#
_symmetry.space_group_name_H-M   'P 1'
#
loop_
_entity.id
_entity.type
_entity.pdbx_description
1 polymer ?
#
loop_
_entity_poly.entity_id
_entity_poly.type
_entity_poly.pdbx_seq_one_letter_code
_entity_poly.pdbx_strand_id
1 'polypeptide(L)'
;MYVIIKGERTAHNLGLLVEVKNMKIGYARVSTFEQKLESQIEVLKEAGAEEVFQEKFTGTTVERPQFNLVLKKLENGDTLIETKLDRLARNTREVLEIVQTLFNRGIKVHILNIGLIDNTPTGQLIFTIFSAFAQFERDLIVTRTQEGKNFAKIHDPNFKEGRPQKFTEEQIQFAHELKQQGMTYKMIERKTGISIATQKRRFGAIKK
;
A
#
# COMPACT_ATOMS: atom_id res chain seq x y z
N MET A 1 2.89 -45.09 13.28
CA MET A 1 1.91 -44.89 12.21
C MET A 1 1.79 -43.40 12.02
N TYR A 2 2.31 -42.87 10.90
CA TYR A 2 2.26 -41.44 10.62
C TYR A 2 0.95 -41.14 9.90
N VAL A 3 0.19 -40.20 10.41
CA VAL A 3 -1.03 -39.71 9.75
C VAL A 3 -0.73 -38.30 9.22
N ILE A 4 -0.68 -38.17 7.90
CA ILE A 4 -0.58 -36.86 7.24
C ILE A 4 -2.01 -36.34 7.11
N ILE A 5 -2.39 -35.34 7.90
CA ILE A 5 -3.68 -34.67 7.77
C ILE A 5 -3.50 -33.47 6.87
N LYS A 6 -4.07 -33.51 5.68
CA LYS A 6 -4.17 -32.41 4.75
C LYS A 6 -5.36 -31.56 5.17
N GLY A 7 -5.11 -30.36 5.71
CA GLY A 7 -6.13 -29.31 5.77
C GLY A 7 -6.78 -28.96 7.10
N GLU A 8 -6.54 -29.66 8.22
CA GLU A 8 -7.05 -29.22 9.54
C GLU A 8 -5.98 -29.35 10.62
N ARG A 9 -5.54 -28.22 11.15
CA ARG A 9 -4.55 -28.14 12.24
C ARG A 9 -5.29 -28.06 13.58
N THR A 10 -5.84 -29.18 14.04
CA THR A 10 -6.33 -29.30 15.40
C THR A 10 -5.28 -30.02 16.25
N ALA A 11 -4.62 -29.27 17.14
CA ALA A 11 -3.77 -29.85 18.16
C ALA A 11 -4.64 -30.56 19.20
N HIS A 12 -4.86 -31.88 19.04
CA HIS A 12 -5.35 -32.73 20.11
C HIS A 12 -4.18 -33.46 20.76
N ASN A 13 -4.07 -33.25 22.05
CA ASN A 13 -3.11 -33.82 23.00
C ASN A 13 -3.24 -35.36 23.10
N LEU A 14 -2.79 -36.03 22.09
CA LEU A 14 -2.62 -37.50 22.10
C LEU A 14 -1.25 -37.78 21.51
N GLY A 15 -0.21 -37.94 22.33
CA GLY A 15 1.16 -38.35 22.06
C GLY A 15 1.63 -38.82 20.66
N LEU A 16 1.00 -38.34 19.62
CA LEU A 16 1.30 -38.52 18.20
C LEU A 16 2.14 -37.33 17.74
N LEU A 17 3.34 -37.60 17.27
CA LEU A 17 4.15 -36.62 16.51
C LEU A 17 3.35 -36.25 15.26
N VAL A 18 2.60 -35.15 15.32
CA VAL A 18 1.98 -34.55 14.13
C VAL A 18 3.11 -33.78 13.43
N GLU A 19 3.56 -34.32 12.31
CA GLU A 19 4.48 -33.59 11.44
C GLU A 19 3.74 -32.42 10.81
N VAL A 20 3.93 -31.20 11.34
CA VAL A 20 3.34 -29.99 10.79
C VAL A 20 4.05 -29.69 9.46
N LYS A 21 3.42 -30.09 8.37
CA LYS A 21 3.93 -29.77 7.03
C LYS A 21 3.70 -28.31 6.74
N ASN A 22 4.76 -27.51 6.74
CA ASN A 22 4.72 -26.12 6.33
C ASN A 22 4.41 -26.02 4.82
N MET A 23 3.41 -25.25 4.47
CA MET A 23 3.02 -25.03 3.08
C MET A 23 3.89 -23.96 2.41
N LYS A 24 4.10 -24.14 1.12
CA LYS A 24 4.72 -23.13 0.26
C LYS A 24 3.67 -22.60 -0.72
N ILE A 25 3.26 -21.36 -0.57
CA ILE A 25 2.24 -20.72 -1.40
C ILE A 25 2.89 -19.69 -2.31
N GLY A 26 2.71 -19.85 -3.61
CA GLY A 26 3.14 -18.90 -4.63
C GLY A 26 2.09 -17.81 -4.87
N TYR A 27 2.55 -16.59 -5.16
CA TYR A 27 1.70 -15.51 -5.63
C TYR A 27 2.24 -14.95 -6.94
N ALA A 28 1.41 -14.92 -7.98
CA ALA A 28 1.75 -14.43 -9.30
C ALA A 28 0.90 -13.22 -9.68
N ARG A 29 1.53 -12.10 -10.07
CA ARG A 29 0.85 -10.89 -10.48
C ARG A 29 1.29 -10.41 -11.85
N VAL A 30 0.34 -10.17 -12.76
CA VAL A 30 0.61 -9.65 -14.11
C VAL A 30 -0.26 -8.46 -14.46
N SER A 31 0.28 -7.55 -15.27
CA SER A 31 -0.45 -6.37 -15.73
C SER A 31 -1.24 -6.59 -17.03
N THR A 32 -0.76 -7.45 -17.98
CA THR A 32 -1.34 -7.40 -19.34
C THR A 32 -1.21 -8.65 -20.22
N PHE A 33 -0.44 -9.70 -19.91
CA PHE A 33 -0.22 -10.80 -20.87
C PHE A 33 -0.27 -12.19 -20.23
N GLU A 34 -1.07 -13.09 -20.84
CA GLU A 34 -1.23 -14.49 -20.41
C GLU A 34 0.10 -15.27 -20.40
N GLN A 35 0.93 -15.13 -21.44
CA GLN A 35 2.24 -15.81 -21.50
C GLN A 35 3.21 -15.47 -20.36
N LYS A 36 3.17 -14.21 -19.86
CA LYS A 36 3.99 -13.79 -18.69
C LYS A 36 3.47 -14.36 -17.37
N LEU A 37 2.20 -14.69 -17.30
CA LEU A 37 1.60 -15.30 -16.13
C LEU A 37 1.96 -16.77 -16.03
N GLU A 38 1.85 -17.52 -17.14
CA GLU A 38 2.22 -18.94 -17.21
C GLU A 38 3.67 -19.15 -16.79
N SER A 39 4.61 -18.38 -17.37
CA SER A 39 6.02 -18.48 -16.99
C SER A 39 6.29 -18.16 -15.52
N GLN A 40 5.56 -17.22 -14.90
CA GLN A 40 5.68 -16.97 -13.46
C GLN A 40 5.19 -18.16 -12.64
N ILE A 41 4.06 -18.78 -13.04
CA ILE A 41 3.51 -19.95 -12.36
C ILE A 41 4.47 -21.12 -12.41
N GLU A 42 5.08 -21.38 -13.56
CA GLU A 42 6.09 -22.44 -13.73
C GLU A 42 7.27 -22.21 -12.79
N VAL A 43 7.87 -21.03 -12.80
CA VAL A 43 8.98 -20.67 -11.92
C VAL A 43 8.61 -20.79 -10.43
N LEU A 44 7.40 -20.42 -10.03
CA LEU A 44 6.94 -20.58 -8.65
C LEU A 44 6.76 -22.05 -8.26
N LYS A 45 6.26 -22.88 -9.18
CA LYS A 45 6.14 -24.34 -8.97
C LYS A 45 7.51 -25.01 -8.87
N GLU A 46 8.44 -24.64 -9.74
CA GLU A 46 9.85 -25.12 -9.69
C GLU A 46 10.53 -24.72 -8.38
N ALA A 47 10.21 -23.56 -7.83
CA ALA A 47 10.66 -23.12 -6.50
C ALA A 47 9.97 -23.87 -5.35
N GLY A 48 9.05 -24.79 -5.65
CA GLY A 48 8.38 -25.65 -4.71
C GLY A 48 7.04 -25.11 -4.18
N ALA A 49 6.40 -24.14 -4.84
CA ALA A 49 5.06 -23.71 -4.49
C ALA A 49 4.06 -24.85 -4.70
N GLU A 50 3.35 -25.25 -3.64
CA GLU A 50 2.34 -26.29 -3.65
C GLU A 50 1.02 -25.77 -4.23
N GLU A 51 0.76 -24.48 -4.06
CA GLU A 51 -0.39 -23.77 -4.60
C GLU A 51 0.04 -22.38 -5.09
N VAL A 52 -0.52 -21.92 -6.20
CA VAL A 52 -0.20 -20.59 -6.77
C VAL A 52 -1.48 -19.79 -6.96
N PHE A 53 -1.55 -18.63 -6.30
CA PHE A 53 -2.60 -17.65 -6.48
C PHE A 53 -2.21 -16.65 -7.55
N GLN A 54 -3.16 -16.36 -8.44
CA GLN A 54 -2.94 -15.51 -9.61
C GLN A 54 -3.78 -14.25 -9.50
N GLU A 55 -3.19 -13.10 -9.76
CA GLU A 55 -3.89 -11.83 -9.75
C GLU A 55 -3.65 -11.04 -11.03
N LYS A 56 -4.75 -10.65 -11.69
CA LYS A 56 -4.72 -9.77 -12.84
C LYS A 56 -4.76 -8.32 -12.34
N PHE A 57 -3.71 -7.57 -12.60
CA PHE A 57 -3.58 -6.19 -12.16
C PHE A 57 -3.85 -5.24 -13.31
N THR A 58 -4.91 -4.42 -13.22
CA THR A 58 -5.11 -3.24 -14.06
C THR A 58 -4.63 -2.02 -13.28
N GLY A 59 -3.89 -1.11 -13.90
CA GLY A 59 -3.20 0.00 -13.21
C GLY A 59 -4.06 0.91 -12.34
N THR A 60 -5.39 0.78 -12.42
CA THR A 60 -6.40 1.53 -11.67
C THR A 60 -6.95 0.80 -10.45
N THR A 61 -6.79 -0.53 -10.35
CA THR A 61 -7.41 -1.33 -9.28
C THR A 61 -6.48 -1.38 -8.06
N VAL A 62 -6.97 -0.90 -6.92
CA VAL A 62 -6.26 -0.94 -5.62
C VAL A 62 -6.46 -2.29 -4.93
N GLU A 63 -7.56 -2.97 -5.23
CA GLU A 63 -7.95 -4.21 -4.58
C GLU A 63 -7.12 -5.40 -5.08
N ARG A 64 -6.70 -6.24 -4.12
CA ARG A 64 -5.89 -7.45 -4.36
C ARG A 64 -6.59 -8.66 -3.71
N PRO A 65 -7.73 -9.10 -4.25
CA PRO A 65 -8.52 -10.16 -3.64
C PRO A 65 -7.76 -11.48 -3.50
N GLN A 66 -6.95 -11.85 -4.51
CA GLN A 66 -6.17 -13.08 -4.46
C GLN A 66 -5.03 -13.00 -3.44
N PHE A 67 -4.34 -11.86 -3.36
CA PHE A 67 -3.33 -11.64 -2.34
C PHE A 67 -3.92 -11.69 -0.92
N ASN A 68 -5.10 -11.12 -0.72
CA ASN A 68 -5.80 -11.19 0.56
C ASN A 68 -6.18 -12.62 0.94
N LEU A 69 -6.53 -13.47 -0.04
CA LEU A 69 -6.76 -14.90 0.18
C LEU A 69 -5.46 -15.62 0.59
N VAL A 70 -4.34 -15.32 -0.06
CA VAL A 70 -3.02 -15.83 0.32
C VAL A 70 -2.71 -15.47 1.77
N LEU A 71 -2.85 -14.18 2.14
CA LEU A 71 -2.56 -13.72 3.50
C LEU A 71 -3.45 -14.38 4.56
N LYS A 72 -4.70 -14.71 4.22
CA LYS A 72 -5.62 -15.44 5.12
C LYS A 72 -5.26 -16.91 5.26
N LYS A 73 -4.76 -17.53 4.19
CA LYS A 73 -4.45 -18.96 4.13
C LYS A 73 -3.12 -19.30 4.78
N LEU A 74 -2.14 -18.40 4.69
CA LEU A 74 -0.81 -18.59 5.28
C LEU A 74 -0.90 -18.64 6.80
N GLU A 75 -0.23 -19.62 7.40
CA GLU A 75 -0.11 -19.83 8.83
C GLU A 75 1.34 -19.85 9.29
N ASN A 76 1.57 -19.90 10.61
CA ASN A 76 2.91 -19.95 11.19
C ASN A 76 3.72 -21.12 10.61
N GLY A 77 4.94 -20.85 10.19
CA GLY A 77 5.87 -21.79 9.57
C GLY A 77 5.74 -21.89 8.04
N ASP A 78 4.66 -21.41 7.44
CA ASP A 78 4.48 -21.40 5.99
C ASP A 78 5.44 -20.44 5.28
N THR A 79 5.54 -20.59 3.96
CA THR A 79 6.38 -19.73 3.12
C THR A 79 5.56 -19.13 1.98
N LEU A 80 5.55 -17.80 1.89
CA LEU A 80 5.10 -17.09 0.70
C LEU A 80 6.24 -17.05 -0.32
N ILE A 81 6.01 -17.50 -1.55
CA ILE A 81 6.99 -17.43 -2.65
C ILE A 81 6.53 -16.43 -3.69
N GLU A 82 7.44 -15.53 -4.08
CA GLU A 82 7.24 -14.56 -5.15
C GLU A 82 8.48 -14.51 -6.06
N THR A 83 8.29 -14.27 -7.34
CA THR A 83 9.39 -14.23 -8.31
C THR A 83 10.27 -13.01 -8.14
N LYS A 84 9.67 -11.83 -7.90
CA LYS A 84 10.36 -10.54 -7.76
C LYS A 84 9.66 -9.64 -6.77
N LEU A 85 10.43 -8.76 -6.12
CA LEU A 85 9.92 -7.84 -5.12
C LEU A 85 8.84 -6.88 -5.64
N ASP A 86 8.98 -6.37 -6.88
CA ASP A 86 8.01 -5.49 -7.53
C ASP A 86 6.66 -6.16 -7.85
N ARG A 87 6.60 -7.47 -7.74
CA ARG A 87 5.35 -8.25 -7.85
C ARG A 87 4.62 -8.34 -6.51
N LEU A 88 5.38 -8.37 -5.42
CA LEU A 88 4.78 -8.43 -4.08
C LEU A 88 4.02 -7.15 -3.74
N ALA A 89 4.57 -5.97 -4.07
CA ALA A 89 3.92 -4.68 -3.80
C ALA A 89 4.27 -3.63 -4.86
N ARG A 90 3.70 -2.43 -4.73
CA ARG A 90 3.88 -1.32 -5.67
C ARG A 90 5.06 -0.42 -5.35
N ASN A 91 5.45 -0.41 -4.11
CA ASN A 91 6.53 0.42 -3.60
C ASN A 91 7.21 -0.29 -2.41
N THR A 92 8.41 0.13 -2.10
CA THR A 92 9.25 -0.47 -1.07
C THR A 92 8.59 -0.43 0.31
N ARG A 93 7.83 0.62 0.62
CA ARG A 93 7.13 0.75 1.90
C ARG A 93 6.06 -0.35 2.07
N GLU A 94 5.22 -0.56 1.05
CA GLU A 94 4.19 -1.60 1.07
C GLU A 94 4.82 -3.00 1.21
N VAL A 95 5.96 -3.24 0.53
CA VAL A 95 6.72 -4.49 0.71
C VAL A 95 7.11 -4.69 2.16
N LEU A 96 7.67 -3.66 2.81
CA LEU A 96 8.12 -3.76 4.21
C LEU A 96 6.97 -4.01 5.16
N GLU A 97 5.82 -3.34 4.97
CA GLU A 97 4.62 -3.54 5.77
C GLU A 97 4.10 -4.98 5.64
N ILE A 98 4.10 -5.53 4.42
CA ILE A 98 3.72 -6.92 4.16
C ILE A 98 4.70 -7.90 4.83
N VAL A 99 5.99 -7.74 4.59
CA VAL A 99 7.02 -8.62 5.13
C VAL A 99 7.02 -8.58 6.66
N GLN A 100 6.92 -7.40 7.27
CA GLN A 100 6.83 -7.27 8.73
C GLN A 100 5.58 -7.96 9.29
N THR A 101 4.45 -7.83 8.62
CA THR A 101 3.20 -8.50 9.03
C THR A 101 3.35 -10.02 8.97
N LEU A 102 3.97 -10.54 7.91
CA LEU A 102 4.23 -11.97 7.75
C LEU A 102 5.23 -12.49 8.80
N PHE A 103 6.28 -11.73 9.08
CA PHE A 103 7.26 -12.06 10.14
C PHE A 103 6.60 -12.17 11.50
N ASN A 104 5.77 -11.21 11.88
CA ASN A 104 5.07 -11.20 13.15
C ASN A 104 4.14 -12.43 13.30
N ARG A 105 3.73 -13.02 12.18
CA ARG A 105 2.93 -14.26 12.12
C ARG A 105 3.79 -15.52 12.01
N GLY A 106 5.12 -15.42 12.02
CA GLY A 106 6.04 -16.54 11.82
C GLY A 106 6.04 -17.15 10.43
N ILE A 107 5.64 -16.36 9.42
CA ILE A 107 5.60 -16.75 8.01
C ILE A 107 6.88 -16.27 7.32
N LYS A 108 7.48 -17.14 6.51
CA LYS A 108 8.68 -16.83 5.73
C LYS A 108 8.30 -16.22 4.39
N VAL A 109 9.15 -15.35 3.86
CA VAL A 109 8.95 -14.75 2.52
C VAL A 109 10.16 -15.09 1.64
N HIS A 110 9.94 -15.80 0.57
CA HIS A 110 10.97 -16.18 -0.39
C HIS A 110 10.79 -15.40 -1.70
N ILE A 111 11.63 -14.41 -1.91
CA ILE A 111 11.68 -13.65 -3.17
C ILE A 111 12.79 -14.24 -4.01
N LEU A 112 12.45 -14.89 -5.14
CA LEU A 112 13.39 -15.75 -5.88
C LEU A 112 14.64 -15.01 -6.38
N ASN A 113 14.54 -13.73 -6.71
CA ASN A 113 15.68 -12.92 -7.14
C ASN A 113 16.49 -12.28 -6.01
N ILE A 114 16.09 -12.49 -4.74
CA ILE A 114 16.74 -11.88 -3.56
C ILE A 114 17.17 -12.95 -2.57
N GLY A 115 16.29 -13.90 -2.28
CA GLY A 115 16.50 -14.96 -1.31
C GLY A 115 15.36 -15.09 -0.29
N LEU A 116 15.60 -15.92 0.69
CA LEU A 116 14.67 -16.17 1.79
C LEU A 116 14.79 -15.08 2.85
N ILE A 117 13.68 -14.44 3.14
CA ILE A 117 13.52 -13.43 4.18
C ILE A 117 12.73 -14.09 5.31
N ASP A 118 13.40 -14.43 6.37
CA ASP A 118 12.86 -15.11 7.56
C ASP A 118 13.46 -14.54 8.84
N ASN A 119 13.17 -15.14 9.98
CA ASN A 119 13.68 -14.68 11.28
C ASN A 119 15.13 -15.13 11.58
N THR A 120 15.88 -15.58 10.57
CA THR A 120 17.31 -15.84 10.70
C THR A 120 18.13 -14.54 10.67
N PRO A 121 19.38 -14.54 11.17
CA PRO A 121 20.26 -13.37 11.06
C PRO A 121 20.40 -12.84 9.61
N THR A 122 20.48 -13.72 8.63
CA THR A 122 20.55 -13.37 7.20
C THR A 122 19.25 -12.75 6.72
N GLY A 123 18.10 -13.33 7.04
CA GLY A 123 16.80 -12.78 6.68
C GLY A 123 16.55 -11.40 7.31
N GLN A 124 16.93 -11.23 8.58
CA GLN A 124 16.87 -9.95 9.28
C GLN A 124 17.80 -8.90 8.65
N LEU A 125 19.00 -9.29 8.21
CA LEU A 125 19.91 -8.40 7.50
C LEU A 125 19.29 -7.92 6.17
N ILE A 126 18.73 -8.83 5.37
CA ILE A 126 18.06 -8.50 4.12
C ILE A 126 16.92 -7.52 4.38
N PHE A 127 16.06 -7.80 5.37
CA PHE A 127 14.95 -6.92 5.74
C PHE A 127 15.44 -5.52 6.17
N THR A 128 16.51 -5.46 6.95
CA THR A 128 17.11 -4.18 7.40
C THR A 128 17.64 -3.36 6.24
N ILE A 129 18.32 -3.99 5.28
CA ILE A 129 18.81 -3.31 4.07
C ILE A 129 17.65 -2.71 3.27
N PHE A 130 16.56 -3.47 3.06
CA PHE A 130 15.38 -2.95 2.36
C PHE A 130 14.69 -1.82 3.13
N SER A 131 14.64 -1.90 4.45
CA SER A 131 14.08 -0.85 5.30
C SER A 131 14.88 0.45 5.19
N ALA A 132 16.21 0.35 5.23
CA ALA A 132 17.11 1.49 5.05
C ALA A 132 16.97 2.10 3.66
N PHE A 133 16.85 1.28 2.62
CA PHE A 133 16.64 1.74 1.25
C PHE A 133 15.31 2.48 1.06
N ALA A 134 14.22 1.96 1.63
CA ALA A 134 12.92 2.63 1.60
C ALA A 134 12.93 3.98 2.32
N GLN A 135 13.64 4.08 3.44
CA GLN A 135 13.81 5.35 4.14
C GLN A 135 14.61 6.33 3.30
N PHE A 136 15.71 5.89 2.69
CA PHE A 136 16.52 6.71 1.79
C PHE A 136 15.72 7.24 0.59
N GLU A 137 14.94 6.40 -0.09
CA GLU A 137 14.06 6.84 -1.18
C GLU A 137 13.09 7.93 -0.73
N ARG A 138 12.49 7.76 0.45
CA ARG A 138 11.58 8.75 1.02
C ARG A 138 12.27 10.07 1.28
N ASP A 139 13.46 10.03 1.87
CA ASP A 139 14.24 11.23 2.20
C ASP A 139 14.66 11.97 0.93
N LEU A 140 15.04 11.25 -0.12
CA LEU A 140 15.32 11.84 -1.44
C LEU A 140 14.10 12.55 -2.04
N ILE A 141 12.91 11.97 -1.95
CA ILE A 141 11.67 12.58 -2.45
C ILE A 141 11.36 13.85 -1.68
N VAL A 142 11.48 13.81 -0.35
CA VAL A 142 11.27 14.99 0.52
C VAL A 142 12.25 16.08 0.16
N THR A 143 13.55 15.78 0.05
CA THR A 143 14.62 16.71 -0.30
C THR A 143 14.36 17.38 -1.65
N ARG A 144 14.12 16.59 -2.70
CA ARG A 144 13.82 17.12 -4.05
C ARG A 144 12.57 17.99 -4.06
N THR A 145 11.54 17.59 -3.31
CA THR A 145 10.30 18.37 -3.19
C THR A 145 10.58 19.71 -2.52
N GLN A 146 11.39 19.72 -1.47
CA GLN A 146 11.74 20.96 -0.75
C GLN A 146 12.64 21.89 -1.59
N GLU A 147 13.60 21.32 -2.32
CA GLU A 147 14.43 22.06 -3.27
C GLU A 147 13.57 22.70 -4.37
N GLY A 148 12.63 21.94 -4.96
CA GLY A 148 11.70 22.45 -5.97
C GLY A 148 10.81 23.58 -5.42
N LYS A 149 10.32 23.46 -4.18
CA LYS A 149 9.54 24.53 -3.52
C LYS A 149 10.40 25.79 -3.27
N ASN A 150 11.62 25.60 -2.81
CA ASN A 150 12.55 26.73 -2.58
C ASN A 150 12.90 27.43 -3.89
N PHE A 151 13.16 26.68 -4.95
CA PHE A 151 13.39 27.23 -6.27
C PHE A 151 12.17 28.04 -6.76
N ALA A 152 10.98 27.50 -6.64
CA ALA A 152 9.74 28.18 -7.03
C ALA A 152 9.51 29.46 -6.19
N LYS A 153 9.77 29.44 -4.89
CA LYS A 153 9.67 30.65 -4.03
C LYS A 153 10.60 31.78 -4.47
N ILE A 154 11.79 31.44 -5.00
CA ILE A 154 12.77 32.44 -5.43
C ILE A 154 12.44 33.00 -6.83
N HIS A 155 11.93 32.13 -7.75
CA HIS A 155 11.80 32.50 -9.16
C HIS A 155 10.36 32.83 -9.59
N ASP A 156 9.35 32.51 -8.77
CA ASP A 156 7.94 32.82 -9.07
C ASP A 156 7.35 33.72 -7.98
N PRO A 157 7.19 35.02 -8.25
CA PRO A 157 6.55 35.96 -7.29
C PRO A 157 5.13 35.57 -6.89
N ASN A 158 4.45 34.78 -7.73
CA ASN A 158 3.08 34.32 -7.49
C ASN A 158 3.01 32.96 -6.81
N PHE A 159 4.15 32.33 -6.53
CA PHE A 159 4.18 31.02 -5.90
C PHE A 159 3.55 31.07 -4.51
N LYS A 160 2.52 30.26 -4.34
CA LYS A 160 1.85 30.05 -3.04
C LYS A 160 1.90 28.56 -2.68
N GLU A 161 2.45 28.27 -1.53
CA GLU A 161 2.50 26.91 -1.01
C GLU A 161 1.11 26.45 -0.55
N GLY A 162 0.75 25.20 -0.83
CA GLY A 162 -0.50 24.59 -0.42
C GLY A 162 -1.49 24.37 -1.57
N ARG A 163 -2.72 24.05 -1.21
CA ARG A 163 -3.78 23.84 -2.20
C ARG A 163 -4.22 25.17 -2.81
N PRO A 164 -4.28 25.28 -4.14
CA PRO A 164 -4.80 26.49 -4.81
C PRO A 164 -6.18 26.86 -4.29
N GLN A 165 -6.44 28.15 -4.17
CA GLN A 165 -7.75 28.63 -3.77
C GLN A 165 -8.75 28.36 -4.89
N LYS A 166 -9.85 27.68 -4.55
CA LYS A 166 -10.91 27.33 -5.50
C LYS A 166 -11.73 28.57 -5.93
N PHE A 167 -11.80 29.57 -5.07
CA PHE A 167 -12.60 30.78 -5.29
C PHE A 167 -11.71 32.01 -5.08
N THR A 168 -11.90 33.05 -5.92
CA THR A 168 -11.22 34.34 -5.79
C THR A 168 -11.74 35.13 -4.59
N GLU A 169 -10.98 36.13 -4.16
CA GLU A 169 -11.43 37.02 -3.06
C GLU A 169 -12.72 37.76 -3.46
N GLU A 170 -12.85 38.17 -4.72
CA GLU A 170 -14.06 38.83 -5.25
C GLU A 170 -15.29 37.91 -5.16
N GLN A 171 -15.14 36.61 -5.48
CA GLN A 171 -16.21 35.64 -5.33
C GLN A 171 -16.64 35.44 -3.86
N ILE A 172 -15.66 35.43 -2.96
CA ILE A 172 -15.91 35.34 -1.52
C ILE A 172 -16.61 36.61 -1.01
N GLN A 173 -16.15 37.79 -1.45
CA GLN A 173 -16.77 39.06 -1.11
C GLN A 173 -18.23 39.14 -1.59
N PHE A 174 -18.48 38.79 -2.83
CA PHE A 174 -19.84 38.71 -3.39
C PHE A 174 -20.73 37.75 -2.56
N ALA A 175 -20.23 36.60 -2.21
CA ALA A 175 -20.98 35.67 -1.37
C ALA A 175 -21.25 36.25 0.05
N HIS A 176 -20.33 37.04 0.61
CA HIS A 176 -20.52 37.73 1.87
C HIS A 176 -21.59 38.84 1.78
N GLU A 177 -21.64 39.61 0.71
CA GLU A 177 -22.67 40.60 0.43
C GLU A 177 -24.06 39.98 0.36
N LEU A 178 -24.20 38.85 -0.35
CA LEU A 178 -25.45 38.08 -0.36
C LEU A 178 -25.87 37.65 1.06
N LYS A 179 -24.92 37.33 1.94
CA LYS A 179 -25.21 37.03 3.34
C LYS A 179 -25.71 38.24 4.10
N GLN A 180 -25.15 39.42 3.88
CA GLN A 180 -25.60 40.69 4.49
C GLN A 180 -26.99 41.07 4.00
N GLN A 181 -27.36 40.75 2.76
CA GLN A 181 -28.71 40.93 2.22
C GLN A 181 -29.74 39.93 2.78
N GLY A 182 -29.37 39.10 3.77
CA GLY A 182 -30.26 38.20 4.48
C GLY A 182 -30.36 36.79 3.88
N MET A 183 -29.61 36.45 2.85
CA MET A 183 -29.63 35.08 2.27
C MET A 183 -29.08 34.06 3.27
N THR A 184 -29.65 32.85 3.27
CA THR A 184 -29.15 31.74 4.07
C THR A 184 -27.88 31.13 3.46
N TYR A 185 -27.00 30.54 4.26
CA TYR A 185 -25.81 29.86 3.76
C TYR A 185 -26.09 28.84 2.65
N LYS A 186 -27.21 28.11 2.78
CA LYS A 186 -27.62 27.11 1.78
C LYS A 186 -28.05 27.74 0.44
N MET A 187 -28.69 28.90 0.48
CA MET A 187 -29.05 29.64 -0.75
C MET A 187 -27.80 30.19 -1.45
N ILE A 188 -26.83 30.72 -0.67
CA ILE A 188 -25.56 31.22 -1.18
C ILE A 188 -24.75 30.08 -1.82
N GLU A 189 -24.69 28.90 -1.18
CA GLU A 189 -24.03 27.72 -1.73
C GLU A 189 -24.63 27.32 -3.08
N ARG A 190 -25.96 27.31 -3.21
CA ARG A 190 -26.63 27.01 -4.49
C ARG A 190 -26.32 28.04 -5.58
N LYS A 191 -26.19 29.32 -5.20
CA LYS A 191 -25.99 30.42 -6.16
C LYS A 191 -24.52 30.58 -6.57
N THR A 192 -23.58 30.33 -5.67
CA THR A 192 -22.14 30.62 -5.87
C THR A 192 -21.27 29.37 -6.00
N GLY A 193 -21.78 28.19 -5.62
CA GLY A 193 -21.00 26.96 -5.53
C GLY A 193 -20.05 26.90 -4.33
N ILE A 194 -20.04 27.93 -3.47
CA ILE A 194 -19.16 28.03 -2.31
C ILE A 194 -19.80 27.26 -1.14
N SER A 195 -19.18 26.17 -0.71
CA SER A 195 -19.71 25.33 0.37
C SER A 195 -19.93 26.12 1.67
N ILE A 196 -20.93 25.71 2.46
CA ILE A 196 -21.24 26.32 3.76
C ILE A 196 -20.01 26.39 4.69
N ALA A 197 -19.18 25.35 4.69
CA ALA A 197 -17.95 25.31 5.48
C ALA A 197 -16.96 26.41 5.06
N THR A 198 -16.80 26.62 3.74
CA THR A 198 -15.94 27.67 3.19
C THR A 198 -16.49 29.06 3.50
N GLN A 199 -17.81 29.27 3.34
CA GLN A 199 -18.48 30.53 3.70
C GLN A 199 -18.23 30.87 5.17
N LYS A 200 -18.51 29.98 6.10
CA LYS A 200 -18.32 30.23 7.55
C LYS A 200 -16.87 30.59 7.88
N ARG A 201 -15.91 29.86 7.34
CA ARG A 201 -14.48 30.11 7.57
C ARG A 201 -14.03 31.47 7.02
N ARG A 202 -14.44 31.80 5.78
CA ARG A 202 -13.98 32.99 5.08
C ARG A 202 -14.71 34.26 5.57
N PHE A 203 -16.01 34.18 5.84
CA PHE A 203 -16.78 35.32 6.37
C PHE A 203 -16.34 35.72 7.79
N GLY A 204 -15.88 34.74 8.61
CA GLY A 204 -15.28 35.02 9.91
C GLY A 204 -13.94 35.77 9.83
N ALA A 205 -13.20 35.63 8.71
CA ALA A 205 -11.97 36.35 8.46
C ALA A 205 -12.19 37.80 7.96
N ILE A 206 -13.32 38.08 7.29
CA ILE A 206 -13.68 39.43 6.81
C ILE A 206 -14.14 40.34 7.96
N LYS A 207 -14.61 39.74 9.07
CA LYS A 207 -15.12 40.50 10.24
C LYS A 207 -14.01 40.97 11.21
N LYS A 208 -12.75 40.62 10.96
CA LYS A 208 -11.58 41.12 11.69
C LYS A 208 -10.82 42.14 10.87
#